data_80a1c6f28fcd22a440db90866332be00
#
_entry.id   80a1c6f28fcd22a440db90866332be00
#
_cell.length_a   1.000
_cell.length_b   1.000
_cell.length_c   1.000
_cell.angle_alpha   90.00
_cell.angle_beta   90.00
_cell.angle_gamma   90.00
#
_symmetry.space_group_name_H-M   'P 1'
#
loop_
_entity.id
_entity.type
_entity.pdbx_description
1 polymer ?
#
loop_
_entity_poly.entity_id
_entity_poly.type
_entity_poly.pdbx_seq_one_letter_code
_entity_poly.pdbx_strand_id
1 'polypeptide(L)'
;MQPNPSLVFFAFIRLGFALFCLPVLLAEAPRAQHVFIVSFDQAAPFNIEAASMPVFKKLATEGAHTWEAFTIVPSLTLPSHVSMLTGVGVQKHQVTWNDWDPAKPILTVPTIFQLARTHGLSTALVASKEKFKTFEAAGGIDFFELPDDYLCDGIAAAAIRAIKATRPNLMFIHFGDPDFAGHLHGVRSQEKLAALAACDAAFGRIQAAIAEAGLADSSVFILTADHGGHDRSAEENELRAKRGLAPQPGTHGDATSDDVTIPWVAAGKSVKSSYTVTAPVLQYDTAATALWLLGVPLPAHFWGRPVVSAFD
;
A
#
# COMPACT_ATOMS: atom_id res chain seq x y z
N MET A 1 -18.34 -92.77 -26.45
CA MET A 1 -17.31 -91.73 -26.35
C MET A 1 -18.01 -90.37 -26.32
N GLN A 2 -18.14 -89.78 -25.14
CA GLN A 2 -18.78 -88.47 -24.98
C GLN A 2 -17.70 -87.42 -24.94
N PRO A 3 -17.87 -86.23 -25.51
CA PRO A 3 -16.92 -85.13 -25.41
C PRO A 3 -17.17 -84.30 -24.16
N ASN A 4 -16.07 -83.87 -23.63
CA ASN A 4 -15.89 -83.06 -22.42
C ASN A 4 -16.36 -81.60 -22.60
N PRO A 5 -17.06 -80.95 -21.65
CA PRO A 5 -17.44 -79.57 -21.80
C PRO A 5 -16.29 -78.61 -21.27
N SER A 6 -15.92 -77.67 -22.13
CA SER A 6 -14.97 -76.63 -21.83
C SER A 6 -15.54 -75.63 -20.86
N LEU A 7 -14.81 -75.42 -19.76
CA LEU A 7 -15.04 -74.28 -18.79
C LEU A 7 -14.58 -72.94 -19.40
N VAL A 8 -15.54 -72.05 -19.58
CA VAL A 8 -15.27 -70.63 -19.93
C VAL A 8 -15.16 -69.83 -18.65
N PHE A 9 -13.97 -69.39 -18.34
CA PHE A 9 -13.73 -68.43 -17.23
C PHE A 9 -14.05 -67.02 -17.68
N PHE A 10 -15.09 -66.38 -17.12
CA PHE A 10 -15.35 -64.96 -17.28
C PHE A 10 -14.53 -64.21 -16.22
N ALA A 11 -13.49 -63.48 -16.65
CA ALA A 11 -12.75 -62.57 -15.83
C ALA A 11 -13.53 -61.22 -15.71
N PHE A 12 -14.10 -60.93 -14.56
CA PHE A 12 -14.67 -59.61 -14.26
C PHE A 12 -13.53 -58.63 -13.90
N ILE A 13 -13.21 -57.74 -14.84
CA ILE A 13 -12.36 -56.58 -14.59
C ILE A 13 -13.18 -55.54 -13.81
N ARG A 14 -12.94 -55.44 -12.51
CA ARG A 14 -13.45 -54.31 -11.71
C ARG A 14 -12.60 -53.08 -12.01
N LEU A 15 -13.13 -52.15 -12.83
CA LEU A 15 -12.58 -50.81 -12.99
C LEU A 15 -12.90 -50.01 -11.71
N GLY A 16 -11.91 -49.86 -10.82
CA GLY A 16 -12.01 -48.99 -9.65
C GLY A 16 -11.86 -47.52 -10.10
N PHE A 17 -12.95 -46.78 -10.12
CA PHE A 17 -12.89 -45.33 -10.25
C PHE A 17 -12.35 -44.76 -8.90
N ALA A 18 -11.06 -44.40 -8.85
CA ALA A 18 -10.53 -43.62 -7.79
C ALA A 18 -11.04 -42.17 -7.97
N LEU A 19 -12.02 -41.77 -7.15
CA LEU A 19 -12.45 -40.39 -7.04
C LEU A 19 -11.28 -39.60 -6.39
N PHE A 20 -10.47 -38.93 -7.20
CA PHE A 20 -9.54 -37.94 -6.69
C PHE A 20 -10.36 -36.75 -6.19
N CYS A 21 -10.68 -36.70 -4.89
CA CYS A 21 -11.10 -35.47 -4.22
C CYS A 21 -9.89 -34.52 -4.23
N LEU A 22 -9.79 -33.66 -5.22
CA LEU A 22 -8.96 -32.46 -5.12
C LEU A 22 -9.51 -31.65 -3.93
N PRO A 23 -8.66 -31.27 -2.95
CA PRO A 23 -9.09 -30.35 -1.92
C PRO A 23 -9.47 -29.03 -2.63
N VAL A 24 -10.74 -28.70 -2.64
CA VAL A 24 -11.19 -27.34 -2.96
C VAL A 24 -10.62 -26.48 -1.83
N LEU A 25 -9.53 -25.76 -2.11
CA LEU A 25 -9.11 -24.67 -1.23
C LEU A 25 -10.29 -23.68 -1.24
N LEU A 26 -11.11 -23.74 -0.20
CA LEU A 26 -12.12 -22.73 0.05
C LEU A 26 -11.34 -21.43 0.26
N ALA A 27 -11.50 -20.48 -0.65
CA ALA A 27 -10.99 -19.13 -0.45
C ALA A 27 -11.56 -18.62 0.88
N GLU A 28 -10.69 -18.12 1.74
CA GLU A 28 -11.13 -17.54 3.02
C GLU A 28 -12.07 -16.37 2.71
N ALA A 29 -13.18 -16.25 3.44
CA ALA A 29 -14.13 -15.17 3.22
C ALA A 29 -13.41 -13.81 3.47
N PRO A 30 -13.67 -12.80 2.63
CA PRO A 30 -13.04 -11.50 2.79
C PRO A 30 -13.42 -10.87 4.14
N ARG A 31 -12.43 -10.33 4.86
CA ARG A 31 -12.60 -9.65 6.14
C ARG A 31 -13.12 -8.23 5.97
N ALA A 32 -12.82 -7.62 4.81
CA ALA A 32 -13.34 -6.33 4.38
C ALA A 32 -13.73 -6.40 2.90
N GLN A 33 -14.71 -5.58 2.49
CA GLN A 33 -15.07 -5.45 1.09
C GLN A 33 -14.25 -4.36 0.38
N HIS A 34 -13.78 -3.39 1.15
CA HIS A 34 -13.02 -2.25 0.66
C HIS A 34 -11.79 -2.03 1.52
N VAL A 35 -10.65 -1.84 0.89
CA VAL A 35 -9.38 -1.46 1.54
C VAL A 35 -8.84 -0.20 0.89
N PHE A 36 -8.66 0.84 1.71
CA PHE A 36 -8.11 2.13 1.31
C PHE A 36 -6.72 2.29 1.94
N ILE A 37 -5.68 2.26 1.11
CA ILE A 37 -4.31 2.53 1.55
C ILE A 37 -4.03 4.01 1.27
N VAL A 38 -3.64 4.75 2.30
CA VAL A 38 -3.33 6.19 2.19
C VAL A 38 -1.89 6.42 2.62
N SER A 39 -1.09 6.92 1.69
CA SER A 39 0.32 7.26 1.90
C SER A 39 0.48 8.78 1.99
N PHE A 40 1.02 9.25 3.13
CA PHE A 40 1.44 10.63 3.33
C PHE A 40 2.95 10.70 3.10
N ASP A 41 3.37 11.23 1.96
CA ASP A 41 4.77 11.22 1.52
C ASP A 41 5.68 11.94 2.53
N GLN A 42 6.76 11.29 2.94
CA GLN A 42 7.74 11.79 3.91
C GLN A 42 7.16 12.11 5.31
N ALA A 43 6.07 11.42 5.73
CA ALA A 43 5.41 11.68 7.02
C ALA A 43 5.97 10.78 8.14
N ALA A 44 7.15 11.11 8.66
CA ALA A 44 7.71 10.43 9.83
C ALA A 44 6.82 10.61 11.08
N PRO A 45 6.86 9.70 12.05
CA PRO A 45 6.08 9.78 13.30
C PRO A 45 6.23 11.12 14.03
N PHE A 46 7.44 11.65 14.12
CA PHE A 46 7.68 12.95 14.78
C PHE A 46 7.01 14.13 14.06
N ASN A 47 6.82 14.04 12.73
CA ASN A 47 6.10 15.06 11.98
C ASN A 47 4.59 14.99 12.26
N ILE A 48 4.03 13.77 12.31
CA ILE A 48 2.61 13.56 12.62
C ILE A 48 2.32 14.01 14.06
N GLU A 49 3.22 13.70 15.00
CA GLU A 49 3.08 14.17 16.38
C GLU A 49 2.99 15.70 16.46
N ALA A 50 3.89 16.40 15.75
CA ALA A 50 3.98 17.87 15.77
C ALA A 50 2.86 18.56 14.97
N ALA A 51 2.37 17.94 13.88
CA ALA A 51 1.37 18.53 13.00
C ALA A 51 -0.05 18.46 13.58
N SER A 52 -0.93 19.37 13.14
CA SER A 52 -2.36 19.32 13.43
C SER A 52 -3.05 18.32 12.49
N MET A 53 -3.05 17.04 12.86
CA MET A 53 -3.63 15.94 12.09
C MET A 53 -4.72 15.21 12.91
N PRO A 54 -5.87 15.86 13.21
CA PRO A 54 -6.89 15.27 14.09
C PRO A 54 -7.53 14.00 13.51
N VAL A 55 -7.70 13.90 12.18
CA VAL A 55 -8.32 12.74 11.53
C VAL A 55 -7.40 11.52 11.63
N PHE A 56 -6.12 11.68 11.26
CA PHE A 56 -5.11 10.64 11.36
C PHE A 56 -4.95 10.17 12.82
N LYS A 57 -4.75 11.11 13.74
CA LYS A 57 -4.54 10.81 15.16
C LYS A 57 -5.75 10.11 15.80
N LYS A 58 -6.96 10.50 15.41
CA LYS A 58 -8.18 9.81 15.84
C LYS A 58 -8.16 8.35 15.41
N LEU A 59 -7.89 8.07 14.12
CA LEU A 59 -7.84 6.70 13.62
C LEU A 59 -6.73 5.87 14.26
N ALA A 60 -5.57 6.48 14.52
CA ALA A 60 -4.49 5.81 15.24
C ALA A 60 -4.90 5.45 16.68
N THR A 61 -5.59 6.35 17.38
CA THR A 61 -6.02 6.16 18.78
C THR A 61 -7.18 5.18 18.90
N GLU A 62 -8.14 5.24 17.99
CA GLU A 62 -9.34 4.38 18.03
C GLU A 62 -9.12 3.01 17.38
N GLY A 63 -8.16 2.88 16.48
CA GLY A 63 -7.82 1.66 15.75
C GLY A 63 -6.58 0.93 16.29
N ALA A 64 -5.87 0.26 15.39
CA ALA A 64 -4.61 -0.41 15.68
C ALA A 64 -3.46 0.34 15.02
N HIS A 65 -2.35 0.55 15.74
CA HIS A 65 -1.24 1.34 15.21
C HIS A 65 0.12 0.92 15.74
N THR A 66 1.16 1.26 14.99
CA THR A 66 2.54 1.39 15.46
C THR A 66 3.18 2.66 14.89
N TRP A 67 4.01 3.30 15.70
CA TRP A 67 4.86 4.42 15.27
C TRP A 67 6.27 3.97 14.89
N GLU A 68 6.52 2.66 14.94
CA GLU A 68 7.81 2.02 14.72
C GLU A 68 7.76 1.00 13.58
N ALA A 69 7.00 1.30 12.53
CA ALA A 69 7.11 0.57 11.28
C ALA A 69 8.33 1.06 10.48
N PHE A 70 8.83 0.23 9.57
CA PHE A 70 10.03 0.52 8.82
C PHE A 70 9.80 0.45 7.31
N THR A 71 10.26 1.48 6.62
CA THR A 71 10.39 1.45 5.16
C THR A 71 11.65 0.70 4.73
N ILE A 72 11.85 0.61 3.42
CA ILE A 72 13.03 -0.01 2.81
C ILE A 72 14.20 0.98 2.69
N VAL A 73 15.40 0.44 2.40
CA VAL A 73 16.55 1.23 2.01
C VAL A 73 16.91 0.91 0.55
N PRO A 74 17.10 1.92 -0.31
CA PRO A 74 17.04 3.36 -0.05
C PRO A 74 15.61 3.84 0.24
N SER A 75 15.47 4.78 1.19
CA SER A 75 14.20 5.37 1.62
C SER A 75 13.71 6.44 0.62
N LEU A 76 13.41 5.98 -0.60
CA LEU A 76 13.01 6.82 -1.73
C LEU A 76 11.57 6.52 -2.14
N THR A 77 10.85 7.54 -2.62
CA THR A 77 9.40 7.47 -2.91
C THR A 77 9.04 6.28 -3.81
N LEU A 78 9.60 6.17 -5.01
CA LEU A 78 9.20 5.09 -5.93
C LEU A 78 9.60 3.70 -5.45
N PRO A 79 10.86 3.43 -5.04
CA PRO A 79 11.22 2.13 -4.48
C PRO A 79 10.37 1.70 -3.28
N SER A 80 10.07 2.64 -2.36
CA SER A 80 9.24 2.38 -1.19
C SER A 80 7.80 2.02 -1.57
N HIS A 81 7.18 2.77 -2.47
CA HIS A 81 5.83 2.46 -2.94
C HIS A 81 5.79 1.16 -3.76
N VAL A 82 6.84 0.84 -4.53
CA VAL A 82 6.91 -0.48 -5.20
C VAL A 82 6.97 -1.59 -4.16
N SER A 83 7.76 -1.45 -3.10
CA SER A 83 7.77 -2.43 -2.00
C SER A 83 6.40 -2.52 -1.32
N MET A 84 5.78 -1.37 -1.00
CA MET A 84 4.46 -1.27 -0.37
C MET A 84 3.36 -1.95 -1.19
N LEU A 85 3.43 -1.87 -2.52
CA LEU A 85 2.36 -2.31 -3.43
C LEU A 85 2.66 -3.62 -4.17
N THR A 86 3.83 -4.25 -3.90
CA THR A 86 4.18 -5.57 -4.44
C THR A 86 4.45 -6.63 -3.37
N GLY A 87 4.55 -6.23 -2.10
CA GLY A 87 4.79 -7.15 -0.99
C GLY A 87 6.21 -7.72 -0.92
N VAL A 88 7.19 -7.10 -1.60
CA VAL A 88 8.60 -7.53 -1.62
C VAL A 88 9.56 -6.36 -1.49
N GLY A 89 10.78 -6.61 -1.06
CA GLY A 89 11.82 -5.58 -0.98
C GLY A 89 12.53 -5.30 -2.30
N VAL A 90 13.39 -4.26 -2.28
CA VAL A 90 14.17 -3.78 -3.46
C VAL A 90 14.96 -4.87 -4.13
N GLN A 91 15.54 -5.80 -3.36
CA GLN A 91 16.35 -6.91 -3.91
C GLN A 91 15.52 -7.84 -4.82
N LYS A 92 14.19 -7.84 -4.67
CA LYS A 92 13.28 -8.65 -5.47
C LYS A 92 12.67 -7.88 -6.63
N HIS A 93 12.14 -6.67 -6.39
CA HIS A 93 11.53 -5.87 -7.45
C HIS A 93 12.54 -5.07 -8.27
N GLN A 94 13.76 -4.84 -7.77
CA GLN A 94 14.91 -4.19 -8.41
C GLN A 94 14.68 -2.75 -8.90
N VAL A 95 13.63 -2.08 -8.44
CA VAL A 95 13.41 -0.65 -8.72
C VAL A 95 14.24 0.16 -7.74
N THR A 96 15.30 0.82 -8.25
CA THR A 96 16.24 1.65 -7.48
C THR A 96 16.25 3.11 -7.94
N TRP A 97 15.52 3.42 -9.02
CA TRP A 97 15.34 4.79 -9.53
C TRP A 97 14.10 5.43 -8.90
N ASN A 98 14.06 6.76 -8.92
CA ASN A 98 13.00 7.52 -8.23
C ASN A 98 12.17 8.44 -9.14
N ASP A 99 12.35 8.35 -10.46
CA ASP A 99 11.61 9.14 -11.43
C ASP A 99 10.87 8.26 -12.42
N TRP A 100 9.79 8.79 -13.00
CA TRP A 100 9.15 8.15 -14.14
C TRP A 100 10.04 8.24 -15.38
N ASP A 101 10.28 7.11 -16.00
CA ASP A 101 10.97 7.00 -17.27
C ASP A 101 10.35 5.84 -18.07
N PRO A 102 9.68 6.10 -19.18
CA PRO A 102 9.04 5.06 -20.00
C PRO A 102 10.05 4.07 -20.61
N ALA A 103 11.35 4.39 -20.62
CA ALA A 103 12.40 3.47 -21.06
C ALA A 103 12.82 2.48 -19.97
N LYS A 104 12.40 2.68 -18.71
CA LYS A 104 12.65 1.74 -17.63
C LYS A 104 11.80 0.49 -17.78
N PRO A 105 12.28 -0.66 -17.29
CA PRO A 105 11.51 -1.90 -17.31
C PRO A 105 10.17 -1.75 -16.57
N ILE A 106 9.11 -2.34 -17.13
CA ILE A 106 7.85 -2.53 -16.42
C ILE A 106 8.10 -3.47 -15.23
N LEU A 107 7.34 -3.26 -14.14
CA LEU A 107 7.45 -4.11 -12.95
C LEU A 107 7.27 -5.58 -13.30
N THR A 108 8.26 -6.39 -12.93
CA THR A 108 8.24 -7.85 -13.18
C THR A 108 7.58 -8.63 -12.04
N VAL A 109 7.43 -7.98 -10.87
CA VAL A 109 6.70 -8.54 -9.72
C VAL A 109 5.27 -8.01 -9.77
N PRO A 110 4.25 -8.88 -9.69
CA PRO A 110 2.87 -8.44 -9.69
C PRO A 110 2.54 -7.47 -8.56
N THR A 111 1.81 -6.42 -8.88
CA THR A 111 1.26 -5.48 -7.89
C THR A 111 0.01 -6.04 -7.22
N ILE A 112 -0.36 -5.51 -6.05
CA ILE A 112 -1.63 -5.85 -5.39
C ILE A 112 -2.84 -5.52 -6.27
N PHE A 113 -2.74 -4.56 -7.18
CA PHE A 113 -3.81 -4.24 -8.15
C PHE A 113 -4.01 -5.37 -9.15
N GLN A 114 -2.93 -5.88 -9.76
CA GLN A 114 -2.99 -7.02 -10.67
C GLN A 114 -3.56 -8.25 -9.96
N LEU A 115 -3.10 -8.52 -8.72
CA LEU A 115 -3.57 -9.65 -7.93
C LEU A 115 -5.05 -9.50 -7.56
N ALA A 116 -5.50 -8.32 -7.13
CA ALA A 116 -6.90 -8.04 -6.85
C ALA A 116 -7.78 -8.24 -8.12
N ARG A 117 -7.32 -7.73 -9.27
CA ARG A 117 -8.03 -7.89 -10.56
C ARG A 117 -8.19 -9.35 -10.98
N THR A 118 -7.18 -10.20 -10.77
CA THR A 118 -7.31 -11.64 -11.07
C THR A 118 -8.35 -12.35 -10.22
N HIS A 119 -8.78 -11.72 -9.10
CA HIS A 119 -9.85 -12.19 -8.23
C HIS A 119 -11.17 -11.43 -8.42
N GLY A 120 -11.32 -10.68 -9.51
CA GLY A 120 -12.55 -9.97 -9.87
C GLY A 120 -12.82 -8.70 -9.03
N LEU A 121 -11.82 -8.21 -8.28
CA LEU A 121 -11.95 -7.01 -7.45
C LEU A 121 -11.64 -5.75 -8.26
N SER A 122 -12.41 -4.68 -8.02
CA SER A 122 -12.18 -3.37 -8.62
C SER A 122 -11.07 -2.60 -7.91
N THR A 123 -10.30 -1.82 -8.67
CA THR A 123 -9.08 -1.18 -8.20
C THR A 123 -9.01 0.30 -8.60
N ALA A 124 -8.42 1.13 -7.75
CA ALA A 124 -8.20 2.53 -8.05
C ALA A 124 -6.84 3.02 -7.49
N LEU A 125 -6.22 3.98 -8.17
CA LEU A 125 -5.04 4.68 -7.72
C LEU A 125 -5.15 6.16 -8.07
N VAL A 126 -4.98 7.02 -7.06
CA VAL A 126 -4.87 8.47 -7.20
C VAL A 126 -3.60 8.94 -6.53
N ALA A 127 -2.75 9.69 -7.24
CA ALA A 127 -1.47 10.10 -6.71
C ALA A 127 -1.03 11.48 -7.22
N SER A 128 -0.15 12.15 -6.46
CA SER A 128 0.34 13.50 -6.75
C SER A 128 1.64 13.53 -7.57
N LYS A 129 2.33 12.40 -7.75
CA LYS A 129 3.65 12.38 -8.43
C LYS A 129 3.61 11.54 -9.70
N GLU A 130 4.22 12.04 -10.77
CA GLU A 130 4.26 11.38 -12.09
C GLU A 130 4.85 9.96 -12.04
N LYS A 131 5.76 9.70 -11.10
CA LYS A 131 6.39 8.38 -10.93
C LYS A 131 5.40 7.23 -10.67
N PHE A 132 4.16 7.53 -10.28
CA PHE A 132 3.10 6.52 -10.13
C PHE A 132 2.57 5.96 -11.47
N LYS A 133 2.92 6.56 -12.62
CA LYS A 133 2.73 5.95 -13.94
C LYS A 133 3.40 4.58 -14.06
N THR A 134 4.40 4.29 -13.21
CA THR A 134 5.00 2.95 -13.10
C THR A 134 3.97 1.88 -12.76
N PHE A 135 2.99 2.19 -11.92
CA PHE A 135 1.91 1.26 -11.54
C PHE A 135 0.83 1.18 -12.63
N GLU A 136 0.52 2.30 -13.29
CA GLU A 136 -0.37 2.31 -14.46
C GLU A 136 0.19 1.42 -15.57
N ALA A 137 1.48 1.58 -15.90
CA ALA A 137 2.16 0.78 -16.91
C ALA A 137 2.22 -0.72 -16.55
N ALA A 138 2.28 -1.07 -15.27
CA ALA A 138 2.20 -2.45 -14.80
C ALA A 138 0.80 -3.05 -15.01
N GLY A 139 -0.24 -2.23 -15.06
CA GLY A 139 -1.63 -2.65 -15.26
C GLY A 139 -2.35 -3.12 -13.99
N GLY A 140 -3.60 -3.52 -14.17
CA GLY A 140 -4.44 -4.00 -13.06
C GLY A 140 -5.18 -2.90 -12.31
N ILE A 141 -5.18 -1.66 -12.80
CA ILE A 141 -5.85 -0.51 -12.20
C ILE A 141 -7.03 -0.10 -13.09
N ASP A 142 -8.24 -0.10 -12.54
CA ASP A 142 -9.46 0.28 -13.27
C ASP A 142 -9.65 1.79 -13.35
N PHE A 143 -9.24 2.51 -12.30
CA PHE A 143 -9.29 3.95 -12.25
C PHE A 143 -7.91 4.48 -11.83
N PHE A 144 -7.23 5.17 -12.73
CA PHE A 144 -5.95 5.82 -12.48
C PHE A 144 -6.07 7.30 -12.74
N GLU A 145 -5.63 8.13 -11.79
CA GLU A 145 -5.62 9.58 -11.98
C GLU A 145 -4.41 10.22 -11.28
N LEU A 146 -3.69 11.05 -12.04
CA LEU A 146 -2.75 12.03 -11.54
C LEU A 146 -3.37 13.41 -11.88
N PRO A 147 -4.06 14.06 -10.92
CA PRO A 147 -4.76 15.29 -11.21
C PRO A 147 -3.79 16.45 -11.53
N ASP A 148 -4.19 17.39 -12.39
CA ASP A 148 -3.40 18.59 -12.67
C ASP A 148 -3.17 19.42 -11.39
N ASP A 149 -4.18 19.53 -10.53
CA ASP A 149 -4.00 19.96 -9.14
C ASP A 149 -3.52 18.76 -8.33
N TYR A 150 -2.20 18.61 -8.26
CA TYR A 150 -1.51 17.52 -7.59
C TYR A 150 -1.38 17.72 -6.09
N LEU A 151 -1.88 18.82 -5.53
CA LEU A 151 -1.91 19.09 -4.10
C LEU A 151 -3.08 18.37 -3.43
N CYS A 152 -3.10 18.39 -2.10
CA CYS A 152 -4.04 17.61 -1.29
C CYS A 152 -5.51 17.83 -1.65
N ASP A 153 -5.92 19.03 -2.08
CA ASP A 153 -7.29 19.32 -2.48
C ASP A 153 -7.67 18.63 -3.80
N GLY A 154 -6.78 18.69 -4.80
CA GLY A 154 -6.97 18.00 -6.07
C GLY A 154 -6.95 16.48 -5.91
N ILE A 155 -6.03 15.95 -5.08
CA ILE A 155 -5.98 14.52 -4.74
C ILE A 155 -7.29 14.08 -4.08
N ALA A 156 -7.81 14.85 -3.12
CA ALA A 156 -9.10 14.52 -2.49
C ALA A 156 -10.25 14.55 -3.50
N ALA A 157 -10.30 15.56 -4.37
CA ALA A 157 -11.32 15.65 -5.39
C ALA A 157 -11.28 14.45 -6.36
N ALA A 158 -10.09 14.06 -6.83
CA ALA A 158 -9.90 12.89 -7.68
C ALA A 158 -10.29 11.57 -6.96
N ALA A 159 -9.86 11.40 -5.72
CA ALA A 159 -10.21 10.23 -4.91
C ALA A 159 -11.74 10.11 -4.71
N ILE A 160 -12.40 11.22 -4.42
CA ILE A 160 -13.87 11.26 -4.28
C ILE A 160 -14.56 10.89 -5.61
N ARG A 161 -14.05 11.36 -6.76
CA ARG A 161 -14.55 10.94 -8.08
C ARG A 161 -14.41 9.43 -8.27
N ALA A 162 -13.24 8.88 -7.98
CA ALA A 162 -12.98 7.44 -8.08
C ALA A 162 -13.94 6.63 -7.22
N ILE A 163 -14.12 7.01 -5.95
CA ILE A 163 -15.03 6.34 -5.01
C ILE A 163 -16.47 6.34 -5.52
N LYS A 164 -16.97 7.49 -5.97
CA LYS A 164 -18.34 7.63 -6.50
C LYS A 164 -18.56 6.86 -7.80
N ALA A 165 -17.55 6.84 -8.67
CA ALA A 165 -17.64 6.20 -9.99
C ALA A 165 -17.47 4.68 -9.94
N THR A 166 -16.55 4.17 -9.11
CA THR A 166 -16.12 2.77 -9.20
C THR A 166 -16.37 1.95 -7.92
N ARG A 167 -16.59 2.60 -6.77
CA ARG A 167 -16.73 1.92 -5.46
C ARG A 167 -15.63 0.85 -5.27
N PRO A 168 -14.34 1.23 -5.34
CA PRO A 168 -13.24 0.28 -5.51
C PRO A 168 -13.09 -0.64 -4.30
N ASN A 169 -12.81 -1.93 -4.54
CA ASN A 169 -12.46 -2.87 -3.46
C ASN A 169 -11.07 -2.58 -2.92
N LEU A 170 -10.13 -2.16 -3.77
CA LEU A 170 -8.78 -1.77 -3.40
C LEU A 170 -8.48 -0.38 -3.97
N MET A 171 -8.18 0.57 -3.11
CA MET A 171 -7.79 1.91 -3.53
C MET A 171 -6.50 2.35 -2.84
N PHE A 172 -5.59 2.92 -3.62
CA PHE A 172 -4.41 3.59 -3.12
C PHE A 172 -4.51 5.09 -3.37
N ILE A 173 -4.19 5.90 -2.35
CA ILE A 173 -4.22 7.36 -2.37
C ILE A 173 -2.89 7.88 -1.87
N HIS A 174 -2.27 8.80 -2.61
CA HIS A 174 -0.98 9.37 -2.27
C HIS A 174 -1.04 10.89 -2.20
N PHE A 175 -0.65 11.43 -1.05
CA PHE A 175 -0.46 12.86 -0.81
C PHE A 175 1.03 13.21 -0.84
N GLY A 176 1.46 14.02 -1.80
CA GLY A 176 2.86 14.42 -2.00
C GLY A 176 3.27 15.71 -1.32
N ASP A 177 2.31 16.53 -0.87
CA ASP A 177 2.54 17.87 -0.32
C ASP A 177 3.57 17.90 0.82
N PRO A 178 3.54 16.93 1.79
CA PRO A 178 4.49 16.98 2.90
C PRO A 178 5.94 16.81 2.46
N ASP A 179 6.18 15.98 1.43
CA ASP A 179 7.52 15.79 0.86
C ASP A 179 7.98 17.03 0.09
N PHE A 180 7.10 17.63 -0.71
CA PHE A 180 7.41 18.89 -1.41
C PHE A 180 7.80 19.99 -0.42
N ALA A 181 7.00 20.17 0.65
CA ALA A 181 7.28 21.16 1.68
C ALA A 181 8.57 20.83 2.45
N GLY A 182 8.79 19.55 2.77
CA GLY A 182 10.01 19.09 3.44
C GLY A 182 11.27 19.39 2.65
N HIS A 183 11.26 19.09 1.36
CA HIS A 183 12.38 19.40 0.46
C HIS A 183 12.67 20.90 0.36
N LEU A 184 11.61 21.72 0.28
CA LEU A 184 11.74 23.14 0.03
C LEU A 184 12.08 23.97 1.30
N HIS A 185 11.53 23.57 2.44
CA HIS A 185 11.56 24.36 3.68
C HIS A 185 12.26 23.65 4.85
N GLY A 186 12.52 22.35 4.73
CA GLY A 186 13.06 21.50 5.79
C GLY A 186 12.02 20.54 6.36
N VAL A 187 12.50 19.40 6.82
CA VAL A 187 11.64 18.29 7.28
C VAL A 187 10.91 18.62 8.59
N ARG A 188 11.44 19.57 9.38
CA ARG A 188 10.84 20.03 10.64
C ARG A 188 10.21 21.43 10.53
N SER A 189 10.04 21.96 9.31
CA SER A 189 9.52 23.30 9.06
C SER A 189 8.02 23.43 9.36
N GLN A 190 7.58 24.67 9.63
CA GLN A 190 6.16 24.96 9.82
C GLN A 190 5.35 24.73 8.54
N GLU A 191 5.95 24.96 7.38
CA GLU A 191 5.35 24.72 6.07
C GLU A 191 5.05 23.24 5.87
N LYS A 192 5.96 22.34 6.27
CA LYS A 192 5.70 20.90 6.24
C LYS A 192 4.59 20.49 7.20
N LEU A 193 4.58 21.02 8.42
CA LEU A 193 3.52 20.75 9.38
C LEU A 193 2.16 21.25 8.87
N ALA A 194 2.13 22.39 8.18
CA ALA A 194 0.93 22.91 7.53
C ALA A 194 0.48 22.04 6.35
N ALA A 195 1.41 21.52 5.53
CA ALA A 195 1.10 20.60 4.45
C ALA A 195 0.49 19.29 4.98
N LEU A 196 1.03 18.73 6.05
CA LEU A 196 0.46 17.55 6.72
C LEU A 196 -0.96 17.82 7.25
N ALA A 197 -1.20 18.99 7.87
CA ALA A 197 -2.52 19.37 8.34
C ALA A 197 -3.53 19.52 7.19
N ALA A 198 -3.11 20.07 6.06
CA ALA A 198 -3.94 20.17 4.85
C ALA A 198 -4.29 18.79 4.28
N CYS A 199 -3.31 17.87 4.21
CA CYS A 199 -3.55 16.49 3.76
C CYS A 199 -4.49 15.73 4.71
N ASP A 200 -4.38 15.95 6.03
CA ASP A 200 -5.29 15.35 7.01
C ASP A 200 -6.74 15.83 6.81
N ALA A 201 -6.94 17.14 6.60
CA ALA A 201 -8.25 17.70 6.29
C ALA A 201 -8.82 17.17 4.96
N ALA A 202 -7.96 17.04 3.93
CA ALA A 202 -8.31 16.44 2.64
C ALA A 202 -8.73 14.98 2.79
N PHE A 203 -8.00 14.20 3.58
CA PHE A 203 -8.36 12.83 3.90
C PHE A 203 -9.68 12.73 4.65
N GLY A 204 -9.97 13.66 5.56
CA GLY A 204 -11.28 13.73 6.23
C GLY A 204 -12.46 13.87 5.23
N ARG A 205 -12.29 14.64 4.14
CA ARG A 205 -13.29 14.73 3.06
C ARG A 205 -13.44 13.41 2.29
N ILE A 206 -12.35 12.69 2.07
CA ILE A 206 -12.41 11.37 1.44
C ILE A 206 -13.16 10.37 2.32
N GLN A 207 -12.93 10.38 3.63
CA GLN A 207 -13.67 9.53 4.57
C GLN A 207 -15.18 9.84 4.56
N ALA A 208 -15.53 11.13 4.53
CA ALA A 208 -16.94 11.53 4.41
C ALA A 208 -17.59 10.99 3.12
N ALA A 209 -16.89 11.06 1.99
CA ALA A 209 -17.38 10.52 0.72
C ALA A 209 -17.51 8.98 0.73
N ILE A 210 -16.64 8.27 1.43
CA ILE A 210 -16.75 6.81 1.63
C ILE A 210 -17.99 6.49 2.46
N ALA A 211 -18.26 7.27 3.51
CA ALA A 211 -19.46 7.12 4.34
C ALA A 211 -20.73 7.44 3.55
N GLU A 212 -20.76 8.54 2.80
CA GLU A 212 -21.87 8.92 1.91
C GLU A 212 -22.15 7.84 0.85
N ALA A 213 -21.12 7.17 0.37
CA ALA A 213 -21.25 6.04 -0.56
C ALA A 213 -21.76 4.76 0.11
N GLY A 214 -21.94 4.74 1.44
CA GLY A 214 -22.38 3.57 2.21
C GLY A 214 -21.34 2.46 2.26
N LEU A 215 -20.04 2.81 2.21
CA LEU A 215 -18.92 1.83 2.22
C LEU A 215 -18.27 1.71 3.59
N ALA A 216 -18.50 2.65 4.52
CA ALA A 216 -17.75 2.77 5.77
C ALA A 216 -17.73 1.47 6.59
N ASP A 217 -18.89 0.84 6.81
CA ASP A 217 -19.04 -0.35 7.66
C ASP A 217 -18.36 -1.62 7.08
N SER A 218 -17.99 -1.57 5.81
CA SER A 218 -17.32 -2.67 5.10
C SER A 218 -15.87 -2.35 4.71
N SER A 219 -15.36 -1.20 5.16
CA SER A 219 -14.05 -0.67 4.78
C SER A 219 -13.01 -0.82 5.88
N VAL A 220 -11.75 -0.98 5.45
CA VAL A 220 -10.56 -0.81 6.26
C VAL A 220 -9.67 0.26 5.65
N PHE A 221 -9.20 1.18 6.48
CA PHE A 221 -8.16 2.14 6.13
C PHE A 221 -6.81 1.64 6.63
N ILE A 222 -5.78 1.74 5.79
CA ILE A 222 -4.38 1.59 6.19
C ILE A 222 -3.70 2.92 5.90
N LEU A 223 -3.27 3.64 6.95
CA LEU A 223 -2.57 4.91 6.81
C LEU A 223 -1.09 4.68 7.10
N THR A 224 -0.23 5.19 6.25
CA THR A 224 1.22 5.05 6.40
C THR A 224 1.97 6.18 5.68
N ALA A 225 3.29 6.13 5.72
CA ALA A 225 4.18 6.92 4.89
C ALA A 225 5.06 5.98 4.06
N ASP A 226 5.66 6.49 3.02
CA ASP A 226 6.64 5.76 2.22
C ASP A 226 8.05 5.84 2.83
N HIS A 227 8.38 6.96 3.45
CA HIS A 227 9.61 7.21 4.19
C HIS A 227 9.44 8.42 5.13
N GLY A 228 10.42 8.64 5.96
CA GLY A 228 10.59 9.88 6.71
C GLY A 228 11.55 10.84 6.01
N GLY A 229 12.39 11.50 6.76
CA GLY A 229 13.38 12.41 6.21
C GLY A 229 14.12 13.18 7.30
N HIS A 230 15.19 13.87 6.90
CA HIS A 230 16.00 14.68 7.77
C HIS A 230 16.39 16.01 7.11
N ASP A 231 16.76 16.98 7.92
CA ASP A 231 17.26 18.25 7.42
C ASP A 231 18.74 18.11 7.03
N ARG A 232 19.11 18.67 5.88
CA ARG A 232 20.49 18.70 5.43
C ARG A 232 21.31 19.65 6.29
N SER A 233 22.53 19.27 6.57
CA SER A 233 23.53 20.14 7.16
C SER A 233 23.92 21.29 6.22
N ALA A 234 24.52 22.32 6.78
CA ALA A 234 25.08 23.42 5.97
C ALA A 234 26.17 22.94 5.00
N GLU A 235 26.97 21.93 5.42
CA GLU A 235 28.03 21.35 4.60
C GLU A 235 27.47 20.58 3.37
N GLU A 236 26.40 19.81 3.57
CA GLU A 236 25.72 19.10 2.45
C GLU A 236 25.13 20.09 1.44
N ASN A 237 24.52 21.19 1.92
CA ASN A 237 24.00 22.23 1.04
C ASN A 237 25.13 23.00 0.32
N GLU A 238 26.29 23.19 0.95
CA GLU A 238 27.47 23.75 0.30
C GLU A 238 28.02 22.82 -0.80
N LEU A 239 28.05 21.51 -0.54
CA LEU A 239 28.44 20.53 -1.56
C LEU A 239 27.46 20.52 -2.74
N ARG A 240 26.17 20.69 -2.51
CA ARG A 240 25.16 20.85 -3.56
C ARG A 240 25.44 22.11 -4.41
N ALA A 241 25.69 23.23 -3.75
CA ALA A 241 26.01 24.51 -4.43
C ALA A 241 27.27 24.38 -5.31
N LYS A 242 28.32 23.71 -4.83
CA LYS A 242 29.51 23.42 -5.63
C LYS A 242 29.24 22.57 -6.89
N ARG A 243 28.14 21.82 -6.89
CA ARG A 243 27.67 21.03 -8.05
C ARG A 243 26.65 21.79 -8.91
N GLY A 244 26.41 23.06 -8.66
CA GLY A 244 25.42 23.88 -9.37
C GLY A 244 23.95 23.55 -9.03
N LEU A 245 23.71 22.86 -7.92
CA LEU A 245 22.37 22.51 -7.45
C LEU A 245 21.87 23.56 -6.45
N ALA A 246 20.58 23.87 -6.51
CA ALA A 246 19.95 24.77 -5.54
C ALA A 246 20.01 24.19 -4.10
N PRO A 247 20.06 25.04 -3.07
CA PRO A 247 19.88 24.59 -1.70
C PRO A 247 18.58 23.82 -1.53
N GLN A 248 18.63 22.76 -0.75
CA GLN A 248 17.47 21.93 -0.45
C GLN A 248 17.54 21.57 1.03
N PRO A 249 16.78 22.28 1.89
CA PRO A 249 16.86 22.10 3.34
C PRO A 249 16.59 20.67 3.80
N GLY A 250 15.51 20.05 3.32
CA GLY A 250 15.16 18.69 3.69
C GLY A 250 15.57 17.66 2.64
N THR A 251 15.77 16.42 3.08
CA THR A 251 16.13 15.29 2.24
C THR A 251 15.64 13.97 2.84
N HIS A 252 15.84 12.89 2.10
CA HIS A 252 15.63 11.51 2.50
C HIS A 252 16.46 10.59 1.58
N GLY A 253 16.40 9.27 1.79
CA GLY A 253 17.09 8.28 0.96
C GLY A 253 18.15 7.49 1.72
N ASP A 254 18.47 7.91 2.93
CA ASP A 254 19.47 7.29 3.78
C ASP A 254 18.87 6.20 4.69
N ALA A 255 19.73 5.52 5.44
CA ALA A 255 19.35 4.50 6.42
C ALA A 255 19.25 5.07 7.85
N THR A 256 19.06 6.40 7.98
CA THR A 256 18.88 7.03 9.29
C THR A 256 17.53 6.67 9.89
N SER A 257 17.39 6.69 11.21
CA SER A 257 16.10 6.41 11.87
C SER A 257 15.02 7.39 11.42
N ASP A 258 15.36 8.65 11.20
CA ASP A 258 14.43 9.68 10.74
C ASP A 258 13.92 9.42 9.33
N ASP A 259 14.71 8.76 8.47
CA ASP A 259 14.32 8.40 7.10
C ASP A 259 13.54 7.09 7.03
N VAL A 260 13.90 6.09 7.86
CA VAL A 260 13.35 4.75 7.70
C VAL A 260 12.18 4.43 8.63
N THR A 261 11.98 5.21 9.70
CA THR A 261 10.84 4.99 10.61
C THR A 261 9.59 5.67 10.09
N ILE A 262 8.53 4.88 9.92
CA ILE A 262 7.24 5.33 9.40
C ILE A 262 6.10 4.93 10.33
N PRO A 263 4.95 5.63 10.28
CA PRO A 263 3.74 5.19 10.97
C PRO A 263 3.09 4.03 10.20
N TRP A 264 2.35 3.19 10.91
CA TRP A 264 1.41 2.26 10.31
C TRP A 264 0.15 2.19 11.16
N VAL A 265 -1.00 2.51 10.57
CA VAL A 265 -2.29 2.58 11.26
C VAL A 265 -3.31 1.79 10.47
N ALA A 266 -4.08 0.94 11.14
CA ALA A 266 -5.28 0.32 10.60
C ALA A 266 -6.51 0.82 11.36
N ALA A 267 -7.60 1.10 10.66
CA ALA A 267 -8.87 1.50 11.25
C ALA A 267 -10.05 1.03 10.39
N GLY A 268 -11.17 0.70 11.00
CA GLY A 268 -12.39 0.28 10.32
C GLY A 268 -12.83 -1.13 10.69
N LYS A 269 -13.41 -1.84 9.74
CA LYS A 269 -14.04 -3.14 9.97
C LYS A 269 -13.06 -4.17 10.55
N SER A 270 -13.44 -4.82 11.65
CA SER A 270 -12.67 -5.88 12.31
C SER A 270 -11.27 -5.47 12.77
N VAL A 271 -10.98 -4.17 12.83
CA VAL A 271 -9.75 -3.65 13.41
C VAL A 271 -9.91 -3.56 14.92
N LYS A 272 -8.93 -4.05 15.68
CA LYS A 272 -8.91 -3.92 17.14
C LYS A 272 -8.92 -2.46 17.57
N SER A 273 -9.74 -2.16 18.55
CA SER A 273 -9.84 -0.80 19.09
C SER A 273 -8.69 -0.50 20.04
N SER A 274 -8.10 0.69 19.92
CA SER A 274 -7.04 1.22 20.80
C SER A 274 -5.88 0.23 21.00
N TYR A 275 -5.44 -0.41 19.92
CA TYR A 275 -4.45 -1.49 19.97
C TYR A 275 -3.09 -1.01 19.46
N THR A 276 -2.05 -1.18 20.27
CA THR A 276 -0.67 -0.96 19.84
C THR A 276 -0.10 -2.23 19.23
N VAL A 277 0.28 -2.19 17.97
CA VAL A 277 0.95 -3.29 17.27
C VAL A 277 2.40 -3.34 17.74
N THR A 278 2.77 -4.40 18.45
CA THR A 278 4.11 -4.58 19.02
C THR A 278 5.02 -5.46 18.16
N ALA A 279 4.46 -6.19 17.21
CA ALA A 279 5.25 -6.93 16.23
C ALA A 279 5.87 -5.96 15.23
N PRO A 280 7.12 -6.19 14.77
CA PRO A 280 7.70 -5.38 13.70
C PRO A 280 6.81 -5.36 12.45
N VAL A 281 6.61 -4.16 11.90
CA VAL A 281 5.88 -3.94 10.64
C VAL A 281 6.86 -3.38 9.63
N LEU A 282 6.91 -3.99 8.47
CA LEU A 282 7.74 -3.56 7.35
C LEU A 282 6.86 -3.02 6.21
N GLN A 283 7.39 -2.11 5.44
CA GLN A 283 6.69 -1.45 4.32
C GLN A 283 5.85 -2.41 3.47
N TYR A 284 6.44 -3.55 3.11
CA TYR A 284 5.81 -4.54 2.24
C TYR A 284 4.73 -5.40 2.94
N ASP A 285 4.57 -5.29 4.27
CA ASP A 285 3.49 -5.95 5.01
C ASP A 285 2.12 -5.31 4.69
N THR A 286 2.13 -4.07 4.23
CA THR A 286 0.93 -3.35 3.78
C THR A 286 0.26 -4.08 2.61
N ALA A 287 1.02 -4.51 1.61
CA ALA A 287 0.50 -5.30 0.49
C ALA A 287 -0.16 -6.60 0.96
N ALA A 288 0.55 -7.34 1.81
CA ALA A 288 0.07 -8.61 2.35
C ALA A 288 -1.21 -8.43 3.18
N THR A 289 -1.25 -7.37 4.01
CA THR A 289 -2.42 -7.05 4.84
C THR A 289 -3.63 -6.70 3.98
N ALA A 290 -3.44 -5.86 2.95
CA ALA A 290 -4.53 -5.46 2.06
C ALA A 290 -5.16 -6.66 1.32
N LEU A 291 -4.33 -7.53 0.74
CA LEU A 291 -4.81 -8.73 0.05
C LEU A 291 -5.50 -9.71 1.00
N TRP A 292 -4.91 -9.93 2.19
CA TRP A 292 -5.50 -10.79 3.21
C TRP A 292 -6.87 -10.29 3.69
N LEU A 293 -7.04 -8.97 3.85
CA LEU A 293 -8.34 -8.38 4.19
C LEU A 293 -9.39 -8.61 3.10
N LEU A 294 -8.98 -8.55 1.84
CA LEU A 294 -9.84 -8.77 0.68
C LEU A 294 -10.06 -10.26 0.34
N GLY A 295 -9.48 -11.19 1.11
CA GLY A 295 -9.59 -12.62 0.86
C GLY A 295 -8.82 -13.09 -0.37
N VAL A 296 -7.86 -12.31 -0.85
CA VAL A 296 -6.98 -12.67 -1.97
C VAL A 296 -5.81 -13.49 -1.46
N PRO A 297 -5.56 -14.70 -1.98
CA PRO A 297 -4.43 -15.53 -1.57
C PRO A 297 -3.09 -14.82 -1.80
N LEU A 298 -2.20 -14.88 -0.81
CA LEU A 298 -0.89 -14.30 -0.92
C LEU A 298 0.01 -15.15 -1.80
N PRO A 299 0.70 -14.54 -2.80
CA PRO A 299 1.68 -15.27 -3.60
C PRO A 299 2.85 -15.80 -2.75
N ALA A 300 3.35 -16.98 -3.07
CA ALA A 300 4.47 -17.59 -2.35
C ALA A 300 5.77 -16.76 -2.40
N HIS A 301 5.89 -15.82 -3.34
CA HIS A 301 7.04 -14.95 -3.46
C HIS A 301 6.99 -13.69 -2.58
N PHE A 302 5.89 -13.42 -1.88
CA PHE A 302 5.79 -12.28 -0.96
C PHE A 302 6.78 -12.45 0.20
N TRP A 303 7.39 -11.35 0.59
CA TRP A 303 8.15 -11.23 1.82
C TRP A 303 7.28 -10.66 2.95
N GLY A 304 6.33 -9.81 2.56
CA GLY A 304 5.35 -9.23 3.47
C GLY A 304 4.44 -10.26 4.07
N ARG A 305 4.04 -10.03 5.31
CA ARG A 305 3.08 -10.82 6.09
C ARG A 305 1.93 -9.94 6.53
N PRO A 306 0.70 -10.45 6.54
CA PRO A 306 -0.41 -9.69 7.08
C PRO A 306 -0.17 -9.32 8.55
N VAL A 307 -0.47 -8.09 8.91
CA VAL A 307 -0.38 -7.60 10.30
C VAL A 307 -1.62 -8.10 11.07
N VAL A 308 -1.76 -9.43 11.17
CA VAL A 308 -2.95 -10.08 11.73
C VAL A 308 -3.24 -9.69 13.18
N SER A 309 -2.21 -9.28 13.94
CA SER A 309 -2.37 -8.85 15.33
C SER A 309 -3.22 -7.58 15.47
N ALA A 310 -3.36 -6.79 14.40
CA ALA A 310 -4.17 -5.57 14.37
C ALA A 310 -5.68 -5.83 14.23
N PHE A 311 -6.09 -7.08 14.01
CA PHE A 311 -7.47 -7.44 13.66
C PHE A 311 -8.04 -8.48 14.63
N ASP A 312 -9.41 -8.50 14.72
CA ASP A 312 -10.18 -9.48 15.50
C ASP A 312 -10.29 -10.82 14.78
#